data_0bb66854782b3eaa7ba40f028f21c213
#
_entry.id   0bb66854782b3eaa7ba40f028f21c213
#
_cell.length_a   1.000
_cell.length_b   1.000
_cell.length_c   1.000
_cell.angle_alpha   90.00
_cell.angle_beta   90.00
_cell.angle_gamma   90.00
#
_symmetry.space_group_name_H-M   'P 1'
#
loop_
_entity.id
_entity.type
_entity.pdbx_description
1 polymer ?
#
loop_
_entity_poly.entity_id
_entity_poly.type
_entity_poly.pdbx_seq_one_letter_code
_entity_poly.pdbx_strand_id
1 'polypeptide(L)'
;PYPSSWDELQNNEGWELVKETDRVLVYSKLLPDSPIPALKAEILSDVKMEKLVDAAWLVEKSTVVFPNAFIIDAGVYHRRSDSSYTAFQVFDVPFLSPRLYQFNSIRFGNSIHWVRTDTLRTELNPENHLLPPVNFGSWVVTQGENKSKLTYRVCTDPGGHVPHWIINQANQRYLPQMLEDIESFAGKK
;
A
#
# COMPACT_ATOMS: atom_id res chain seq x y z
N PRO A 1 -2.12 10.72 14.40
CA PRO A 1 -3.38 11.16 13.78
C PRO A 1 -3.36 10.85 12.29
N TYR A 2 -4.57 10.70 11.66
CA TYR A 2 -4.69 10.60 10.22
C TYR A 2 -4.45 11.98 9.57
N PRO A 3 -3.94 12.04 8.32
CA PRO A 3 -3.85 13.28 7.56
C PRO A 3 -5.21 13.93 7.32
N SER A 4 -5.27 15.24 7.06
CA SER A 4 -6.51 15.99 6.78
C SER A 4 -7.28 15.42 5.56
N SER A 5 -6.56 14.89 4.57
CA SER A 5 -7.13 14.27 3.36
C SER A 5 -7.50 12.79 3.52
N TRP A 6 -7.46 12.23 4.75
CA TRP A 6 -7.77 10.82 4.99
C TRP A 6 -9.21 10.45 4.59
N ASP A 7 -10.18 11.23 5.04
CA ASP A 7 -11.59 10.95 4.75
C ASP A 7 -11.87 11.00 3.25
N GLU A 8 -11.22 11.91 2.55
CA GLU A 8 -11.34 12.02 1.10
C GLU A 8 -10.67 10.84 0.37
N LEU A 9 -9.56 10.29 0.90
CA LEU A 9 -8.97 9.05 0.38
C LEU A 9 -9.94 7.87 0.51
N GLN A 10 -10.69 7.79 1.61
CA GLN A 10 -11.64 6.70 1.86
C GLN A 10 -12.99 6.88 1.14
N ASN A 11 -13.33 8.10 0.73
CA ASN A 11 -14.53 8.38 -0.04
C ASN A 11 -14.48 7.66 -1.41
N ASN A 12 -15.61 7.04 -1.80
CA ASN A 12 -15.72 6.30 -3.06
C ASN A 12 -15.96 7.20 -4.28
N GLU A 13 -16.29 8.47 -4.10
CA GLU A 13 -16.58 9.42 -5.17
C GLU A 13 -15.30 10.10 -5.69
N GLY A 14 -15.34 10.61 -6.91
CA GLY A 14 -14.28 11.41 -7.51
C GLY A 14 -13.05 10.63 -8.00
N TRP A 15 -13.12 9.30 -8.07
CA TRP A 15 -12.06 8.48 -8.64
C TRP A 15 -12.20 8.35 -10.15
N GLU A 16 -11.12 8.65 -10.88
CA GLU A 16 -11.03 8.51 -12.33
C GLU A 16 -10.29 7.22 -12.71
N LEU A 17 -10.87 6.39 -13.58
CA LEU A 17 -10.23 5.18 -14.08
C LEU A 17 -9.03 5.56 -14.96
N VAL A 18 -7.83 5.10 -14.58
CA VAL A 18 -6.59 5.41 -15.30
C VAL A 18 -5.94 4.18 -15.93
N LYS A 19 -6.32 2.98 -15.47
CA LYS A 19 -5.86 1.71 -16.03
C LYS A 19 -6.86 0.60 -15.77
N GLU A 20 -7.05 -0.24 -16.77
CA GLU A 20 -7.81 -1.47 -16.70
C GLU A 20 -6.97 -2.62 -17.27
N THR A 21 -6.93 -3.72 -16.55
CA THR A 21 -6.42 -5.02 -17.00
C THR A 21 -7.57 -6.03 -17.00
N ASP A 22 -7.32 -7.26 -17.42
CA ASP A 22 -8.34 -8.33 -17.39
C ASP A 22 -8.87 -8.59 -15.96
N ARG A 23 -8.13 -8.18 -14.92
CA ARG A 23 -8.44 -8.52 -13.53
C ARG A 23 -8.48 -7.33 -12.58
N VAL A 24 -7.73 -6.28 -12.85
CA VAL A 24 -7.51 -5.16 -11.91
C VAL A 24 -7.93 -3.85 -12.55
N LEU A 25 -8.68 -3.06 -11.79
CA LEU A 25 -9.01 -1.68 -12.12
C LEU A 25 -8.15 -0.74 -11.26
N VAL A 26 -7.52 0.26 -11.89
CA VAL A 26 -6.73 1.28 -11.20
C VAL A 26 -7.31 2.65 -11.45
N TYR A 27 -7.50 3.39 -10.38
CA TYR A 27 -8.07 4.74 -10.38
C TYR A 27 -7.10 5.74 -9.78
N SER A 28 -7.26 7.00 -10.15
CA SER A 28 -6.53 8.13 -9.61
C SER A 28 -7.50 9.19 -9.08
N LYS A 29 -7.08 9.93 -8.06
CA LYS A 29 -7.86 11.02 -7.47
C LYS A 29 -6.92 12.06 -6.90
N LEU A 30 -7.13 13.33 -7.21
CA LEU A 30 -6.42 14.42 -6.57
C LEU A 30 -7.05 14.70 -5.21
N LEU A 31 -6.27 14.58 -4.14
CA LEU A 31 -6.73 14.88 -2.79
C LEU A 31 -6.52 16.36 -2.45
N PRO A 32 -7.39 16.96 -1.60
CA PRO A 32 -7.13 18.28 -1.05
C PRO A 32 -5.75 18.31 -0.37
N ASP A 33 -5.02 19.40 -0.55
CA ASP A 33 -3.71 19.64 0.07
C ASP A 33 -2.60 18.64 -0.31
N SER A 34 -2.80 17.83 -1.36
CA SER A 34 -1.80 16.90 -1.87
C SER A 34 -1.32 17.32 -3.26
N PRO A 35 0.01 17.51 -3.47
CA PRO A 35 0.54 17.80 -4.79
C PRO A 35 0.58 16.57 -5.71
N ILE A 36 0.36 15.38 -5.15
CA ILE A 36 0.39 14.11 -5.84
C ILE A 36 -0.98 13.43 -5.80
N PRO A 37 -1.41 12.77 -6.89
CA PRO A 37 -2.66 12.03 -6.90
C PRO A 37 -2.57 10.79 -5.99
N ALA A 38 -3.65 10.53 -5.29
CA ALA A 38 -3.88 9.24 -4.66
C ALA A 38 -4.26 8.20 -5.70
N LEU A 39 -4.01 6.94 -5.39
CA LEU A 39 -4.32 5.80 -6.24
C LEU A 39 -5.23 4.82 -5.51
N LYS A 40 -6.11 4.20 -6.26
CA LYS A 40 -6.96 3.10 -5.82
C LYS A 40 -6.85 1.97 -6.83
N ALA A 41 -6.65 0.74 -6.34
CA ALA A 41 -6.69 -0.46 -7.16
C ALA A 41 -7.69 -1.46 -6.58
N GLU A 42 -8.43 -2.14 -7.45
CA GLU A 42 -9.48 -3.08 -7.09
C GLU A 42 -9.34 -4.39 -7.87
N ILE A 43 -9.52 -5.52 -7.18
CA ILE A 43 -9.60 -6.86 -7.78
C ILE A 43 -10.75 -7.65 -7.17
N LEU A 44 -11.45 -8.43 -8.00
CA LEU A 44 -12.40 -9.45 -7.55
C LEU A 44 -11.69 -10.79 -7.45
N SER A 45 -11.84 -11.47 -6.32
CA SER A 45 -11.11 -12.68 -5.97
C SER A 45 -12.05 -13.78 -5.48
N ASP A 46 -11.75 -15.03 -5.84
CA ASP A 46 -12.38 -16.22 -5.28
C ASP A 46 -11.80 -16.64 -3.91
N VAL A 47 -10.72 -15.96 -3.47
CA VAL A 47 -10.10 -16.17 -2.17
C VAL A 47 -10.98 -15.56 -1.08
N LYS A 48 -11.14 -16.29 0.03
CA LYS A 48 -11.93 -15.83 1.19
C LYS A 48 -11.39 -14.52 1.75
N MET A 49 -12.31 -13.66 2.16
CA MET A 49 -12.01 -12.32 2.71
C MET A 49 -10.96 -12.38 3.83
N GLU A 50 -11.10 -13.28 4.78
CA GLU A 50 -10.18 -13.38 5.92
C GLU A 50 -8.74 -13.66 5.48
N LYS A 51 -8.56 -14.54 4.50
CA LYS A 51 -7.23 -14.87 3.95
C LYS A 51 -6.58 -13.69 3.25
N LEU A 52 -7.34 -12.88 2.52
CA LEU A 52 -6.84 -11.66 1.88
C LEU A 52 -6.42 -10.62 2.92
N VAL A 53 -7.24 -10.40 3.95
CA VAL A 53 -6.92 -9.48 5.05
C VAL A 53 -5.69 -9.95 5.81
N ASP A 54 -5.60 -11.25 6.12
CA ASP A 54 -4.45 -11.83 6.81
C ASP A 54 -3.16 -11.70 5.97
N ALA A 55 -3.24 -11.90 4.65
CA ALA A 55 -2.09 -11.72 3.76
C ALA A 55 -1.62 -10.26 3.75
N ALA A 56 -2.55 -9.29 3.68
CA ALA A 56 -2.23 -7.87 3.73
C ALA A 56 -1.66 -7.41 5.09
N TRP A 57 -2.01 -8.13 6.17
CA TRP A 57 -1.53 -7.83 7.53
C TRP A 57 -0.09 -8.27 7.81
N LEU A 58 0.45 -9.22 7.02
CA LEU A 58 1.77 -9.82 7.20
C LEU A 58 2.90 -8.96 6.61
N VAL A 59 3.05 -7.72 7.09
CA VAL A 59 4.05 -6.78 6.57
C VAL A 59 5.48 -7.33 6.63
N GLU A 60 5.83 -8.10 7.66
CA GLU A 60 7.13 -8.76 7.80
C GLU A 60 7.41 -9.82 6.72
N LYS A 61 6.40 -10.21 5.95
CA LYS A 61 6.51 -11.11 4.79
C LYS A 61 6.34 -10.40 3.46
N SER A 62 6.42 -9.08 3.44
CA SER A 62 6.17 -8.28 2.21
C SER A 62 7.03 -8.73 1.03
N THR A 63 8.29 -9.11 1.25
CA THR A 63 9.18 -9.62 0.19
C THR A 63 8.70 -10.94 -0.45
N VAL A 64 7.90 -11.72 0.28
CA VAL A 64 7.30 -12.98 -0.20
C VAL A 64 5.88 -12.77 -0.73
N VAL A 65 5.12 -11.90 -0.06
CA VAL A 65 3.74 -11.57 -0.47
C VAL A 65 3.74 -10.80 -1.79
N PHE A 66 4.70 -9.89 -1.97
CA PHE A 66 4.81 -8.99 -3.12
C PHE A 66 6.17 -9.16 -3.83
N PRO A 67 6.45 -10.33 -4.45
CA PRO A 67 7.77 -10.62 -5.02
C PRO A 67 8.15 -9.69 -6.18
N ASN A 68 7.18 -8.97 -6.76
CA ASN A 68 7.38 -8.07 -7.90
C ASN A 68 7.31 -6.57 -7.51
N ALA A 69 7.17 -6.23 -6.23
CA ALA A 69 6.98 -4.84 -5.78
C ALA A 69 8.28 -4.11 -5.43
N PHE A 70 9.45 -4.66 -5.75
CA PHE A 70 10.77 -4.10 -5.39
C PHE A 70 10.98 -3.88 -3.88
N ILE A 71 10.25 -4.58 -3.04
CA ILE A 71 10.49 -4.58 -1.60
C ILE A 71 11.67 -5.51 -1.33
N ILE A 72 12.76 -4.94 -0.80
CA ILE A 72 13.99 -5.68 -0.48
C ILE A 72 14.11 -6.03 1.00
N ASP A 73 13.43 -5.27 1.87
CA ASP A 73 13.38 -5.55 3.30
C ASP A 73 12.06 -5.03 3.90
N ALA A 74 11.56 -5.70 4.94
CA ALA A 74 10.36 -5.30 5.65
C ALA A 74 10.30 -5.94 7.04
N GLY A 75 9.73 -5.25 8.01
CA GLY A 75 9.60 -5.77 9.35
C GLY A 75 8.69 -4.96 10.26
N VAL A 76 8.29 -5.60 11.36
CA VAL A 76 7.59 -4.94 12.47
C VAL A 76 8.62 -4.68 13.56
N TYR A 77 8.83 -3.43 13.95
CA TYR A 77 9.76 -3.08 15.02
C TYR A 77 9.09 -2.70 16.33
N HIS A 78 7.78 -2.48 16.32
CA HIS A 78 7.01 -2.28 17.54
C HIS A 78 5.56 -2.76 17.37
N ARG A 79 5.18 -3.81 18.09
CA ARG A 79 3.81 -4.33 18.12
C ARG A 79 3.11 -3.87 19.40
N ARG A 80 2.07 -3.06 19.25
CA ARG A 80 1.28 -2.52 20.37
C ARG A 80 0.15 -3.45 20.79
N SER A 81 -0.41 -4.20 19.83
CA SER A 81 -1.45 -5.19 20.03
C SER A 81 -1.52 -6.15 18.85
N ASP A 82 -2.40 -7.13 18.87
CA ASP A 82 -2.63 -8.03 17.72
C ASP A 82 -3.19 -7.28 16.50
N SER A 83 -3.79 -6.13 16.73
CA SER A 83 -4.39 -5.27 15.69
C SER A 83 -3.63 -3.96 15.44
N SER A 84 -2.44 -3.75 16.02
CA SER A 84 -1.69 -2.50 15.84
C SER A 84 -0.19 -2.70 15.97
N TYR A 85 0.55 -2.19 14.98
CA TYR A 85 2.01 -2.19 14.98
C TYR A 85 2.60 -0.96 14.31
N THR A 86 3.90 -0.76 14.53
CA THR A 86 4.74 0.12 13.72
C THR A 86 5.73 -0.74 12.95
N ALA A 87 5.86 -0.46 11.65
CA ALA A 87 6.60 -1.28 10.71
C ALA A 87 7.44 -0.43 9.76
N PHE A 88 8.28 -1.11 9.01
CA PHE A 88 9.03 -0.52 7.92
C PHE A 88 8.99 -1.41 6.67
N GLN A 89 9.21 -0.78 5.52
CA GLN A 89 9.47 -1.41 4.23
C GLN A 89 10.54 -0.63 3.49
N VAL A 90 11.50 -1.33 2.89
CA VAL A 90 12.52 -0.75 2.01
C VAL A 90 12.20 -1.12 0.57
N PHE A 91 12.04 -0.10 -0.26
CA PHE A 91 11.84 -0.27 -1.70
C PHE A 91 13.11 0.13 -2.46
N ASP A 92 13.57 -0.75 -3.34
CA ASP A 92 14.67 -0.50 -4.27
C ASP A 92 14.17 -0.54 -5.72
N VAL A 93 13.57 0.57 -6.13
CA VAL A 93 13.02 0.72 -7.48
C VAL A 93 14.15 1.07 -8.44
N PRO A 94 14.30 0.37 -9.58
CA PRO A 94 15.34 0.66 -10.56
C PRO A 94 15.42 2.14 -10.94
N PHE A 95 16.64 2.66 -11.04
CA PHE A 95 16.98 4.05 -11.36
C PHE A 95 16.62 5.09 -10.29
N LEU A 96 16.14 4.66 -9.13
CA LEU A 96 15.87 5.52 -7.98
C LEU A 96 16.72 5.09 -6.79
N SER A 97 17.09 6.03 -5.93
CA SER A 97 17.68 5.68 -4.63
C SER A 97 16.67 4.88 -3.81
N PRO A 98 17.09 3.90 -3.01
CA PRO A 98 16.18 3.15 -2.15
C PRO A 98 15.41 4.06 -1.19
N ARG A 99 14.17 3.68 -0.87
CA ARG A 99 13.27 4.40 0.03
C ARG A 99 12.92 3.53 1.22
N LEU A 100 13.05 4.12 2.41
CA LEU A 100 12.60 3.50 3.66
C LEU A 100 11.28 4.14 4.10
N TYR A 101 10.22 3.37 4.05
CA TYR A 101 8.92 3.73 4.58
C TYR A 101 8.81 3.24 6.02
N GLN A 102 8.47 4.14 6.96
CA GLN A 102 8.16 3.79 8.34
C GLN A 102 6.74 4.26 8.65
N PHE A 103 5.90 3.36 9.16
CA PHE A 103 4.48 3.63 9.31
C PHE A 103 3.82 2.89 10.46
N ASN A 104 2.77 3.48 10.99
CA ASN A 104 1.88 2.85 11.94
C ASN A 104 0.75 2.18 11.20
N SER A 105 0.43 0.93 11.53
CA SER A 105 -0.71 0.18 11.00
C SER A 105 -1.68 -0.20 12.10
N ILE A 106 -2.95 -0.22 11.73
CA ILE A 106 -4.04 -0.69 12.58
C ILE A 106 -5.02 -1.51 11.73
N ARG A 107 -5.50 -2.61 12.31
CA ARG A 107 -6.48 -3.50 11.70
C ARG A 107 -7.83 -3.36 12.39
N PHE A 108 -8.90 -3.22 11.61
CA PHE A 108 -10.30 -3.18 12.04
C PHE A 108 -11.10 -4.20 11.21
N GLY A 109 -11.29 -5.40 11.74
CA GLY A 109 -12.01 -6.46 11.03
C GLY A 109 -11.40 -6.75 9.65
N ASN A 110 -12.09 -6.33 8.60
CA ASN A 110 -11.71 -6.52 7.19
C ASN A 110 -10.93 -5.35 6.58
N SER A 111 -10.49 -4.40 7.39
CA SER A 111 -9.77 -3.21 6.95
C SER A 111 -8.44 -3.07 7.67
N ILE A 112 -7.41 -2.64 6.95
CA ILE A 112 -6.10 -2.27 7.48
C ILE A 112 -5.82 -0.86 7.03
N HIS A 113 -5.48 0.01 7.97
CA HIS A 113 -5.11 1.38 7.71
C HIS A 113 -3.67 1.61 8.12
N TRP A 114 -2.93 2.41 7.36
CA TRP A 114 -1.60 2.86 7.76
C TRP A 114 -1.41 4.35 7.52
N VAL A 115 -0.54 4.92 8.33
CA VAL A 115 -0.05 6.28 8.17
C VAL A 115 1.44 6.33 8.47
N ARG A 116 2.16 7.19 7.79
CA ARG A 116 3.56 7.45 8.09
C ARG A 116 3.72 7.77 9.58
N THR A 117 4.73 7.19 10.22
CA THR A 117 4.99 7.53 11.62
C THR A 117 5.67 8.88 11.75
N ASP A 118 5.30 9.66 12.77
CA ASP A 118 5.96 10.92 13.11
C ASP A 118 7.30 10.69 13.83
N THR A 119 7.44 9.52 14.48
CA THR A 119 8.66 9.12 15.18
C THR A 119 9.48 8.19 14.29
N LEU A 120 10.37 8.76 13.52
CA LEU A 120 11.27 7.99 12.65
C LEU A 120 12.41 7.37 13.48
N ARG A 121 12.70 6.11 13.19
CA ARG A 121 13.79 5.34 13.74
C ARG A 121 14.99 5.43 12.81
N THR A 122 15.97 6.24 13.16
CA THR A 122 17.20 6.43 12.34
C THR A 122 18.10 5.19 12.34
N GLU A 123 18.05 4.39 13.39
CA GLU A 123 18.75 3.11 13.48
C GLU A 123 18.29 2.08 12.46
N LEU A 124 17.06 2.22 11.92
CA LEU A 124 16.54 1.39 10.82
C LEU A 124 16.99 1.89 9.44
N ASN A 125 17.77 2.96 9.39
CA ASN A 125 18.24 3.57 8.15
C ASN A 125 19.78 3.70 8.11
N PRO A 126 20.54 2.61 8.35
CA PRO A 126 22.01 2.68 8.39
C PRO A 126 22.62 3.06 7.03
N GLU A 127 21.92 2.77 5.94
CA GLU A 127 22.34 3.08 4.57
C GLU A 127 21.86 4.47 4.10
N ASN A 128 21.21 5.22 4.98
CA ASN A 128 20.71 6.56 4.71
C ASN A 128 19.76 6.65 3.49
N HIS A 129 18.86 5.67 3.38
CA HIS A 129 17.80 5.66 2.36
C HIS A 129 16.92 6.91 2.48
N LEU A 130 16.33 7.32 1.37
CA LEU A 130 15.41 8.43 1.34
C LEU A 130 14.12 8.08 2.11
N LEU A 131 13.66 9.00 2.97
CA LEU A 131 12.45 8.84 3.77
C LEU A 131 11.28 9.57 3.09
N PRO A 132 10.29 8.86 2.56
CA PRO A 132 9.12 9.47 1.94
C PRO A 132 8.39 10.42 2.88
N PRO A 133 8.13 11.68 2.47
CA PRO A 133 7.46 12.65 3.35
C PRO A 133 5.98 12.36 3.56
N VAL A 134 5.32 11.70 2.58
CA VAL A 134 3.91 11.34 2.63
C VAL A 134 3.76 9.85 2.38
N ASN A 135 3.04 9.16 3.26
CA ASN A 135 2.64 7.76 3.05
C ASN A 135 1.46 7.40 3.97
N PHE A 136 0.30 7.25 3.40
CA PHE A 136 -0.88 6.76 4.10
C PHE A 136 -1.81 6.02 3.14
N GLY A 137 -2.60 5.09 3.68
CA GLY A 137 -3.50 4.31 2.85
C GLY A 137 -4.27 3.24 3.59
N SER A 138 -4.97 2.42 2.82
CA SER A 138 -5.79 1.34 3.35
C SER A 138 -5.85 0.12 2.43
N TRP A 139 -5.93 -1.05 3.05
CA TRP A 139 -6.48 -2.27 2.47
C TRP A 139 -7.88 -2.47 3.00
N VAL A 140 -8.84 -2.71 2.13
CA VAL A 140 -10.23 -3.03 2.52
C VAL A 140 -10.69 -4.22 1.71
N VAL A 141 -11.22 -5.25 2.38
CA VAL A 141 -11.82 -6.39 1.70
C VAL A 141 -13.31 -6.41 2.02
N THR A 142 -14.14 -6.46 0.99
CA THR A 142 -15.59 -6.58 1.13
C THR A 142 -16.05 -7.90 0.54
N GLN A 143 -17.02 -8.55 1.19
CA GLN A 143 -17.63 -9.77 0.71
C GLN A 143 -18.80 -9.41 -0.22
N GLY A 144 -18.73 -9.87 -1.47
CA GLY A 144 -19.86 -9.88 -2.40
C GLY A 144 -20.60 -11.22 -2.34
N GLU A 145 -21.55 -11.42 -3.23
CA GLU A 145 -22.36 -12.66 -3.27
C GLU A 145 -21.50 -13.92 -3.48
N ASN A 146 -20.57 -13.88 -4.43
CA ASN A 146 -19.74 -15.03 -4.81
C ASN A 146 -18.23 -14.77 -4.73
N LYS A 147 -17.81 -13.51 -4.61
CA LYS A 147 -16.40 -13.12 -4.62
C LYS A 147 -16.10 -12.09 -3.55
N SER A 148 -14.87 -12.11 -3.07
CA SER A 148 -14.32 -11.01 -2.27
C SER A 148 -13.82 -9.90 -3.19
N LYS A 149 -14.05 -8.63 -2.82
CA LYS A 149 -13.43 -7.48 -3.48
C LYS A 149 -12.33 -6.92 -2.58
N LEU A 150 -11.09 -6.98 -3.05
CA LEU A 150 -9.95 -6.34 -2.41
C LEU A 150 -9.75 -4.96 -3.02
N THR A 151 -9.73 -3.95 -2.17
CA THR A 151 -9.47 -2.56 -2.53
C THR A 151 -8.24 -2.06 -1.80
N TYR A 152 -7.29 -1.53 -2.55
CA TYR A 152 -6.09 -0.83 -2.05
C TYR A 152 -6.21 0.65 -2.36
N ARG A 153 -5.97 1.51 -1.37
CA ARG A 153 -5.90 2.96 -1.55
C ARG A 153 -4.61 3.48 -0.96
N VAL A 154 -3.93 4.36 -1.66
CA VAL A 154 -2.67 4.93 -1.19
C VAL A 154 -2.51 6.36 -1.68
N CYS A 155 -1.98 7.21 -0.81
CA CYS A 155 -1.37 8.48 -1.16
C CYS A 155 0.07 8.46 -0.64
N THR A 156 1.03 8.51 -1.54
CA THR A 156 2.46 8.46 -1.18
C THR A 156 3.26 9.40 -2.07
N ASP A 157 4.06 10.25 -1.42
CA ASP A 157 5.13 11.00 -2.07
C ASP A 157 6.43 10.23 -1.82
N PRO A 158 7.07 9.65 -2.84
CA PRO A 158 8.31 8.92 -2.66
C PRO A 158 9.49 9.82 -2.28
N GLY A 159 9.31 11.14 -2.31
CA GLY A 159 10.35 12.12 -2.05
C GLY A 159 11.41 12.19 -3.15
N GLY A 160 12.23 13.25 -3.12
CA GLY A 160 13.25 13.51 -4.13
C GLY A 160 12.66 13.94 -5.48
N HIS A 161 13.53 14.07 -6.48
CA HIS A 161 13.12 14.43 -7.83
C HIS A 161 12.81 13.17 -8.64
N VAL A 162 11.59 12.64 -8.46
CA VAL A 162 11.13 11.47 -9.22
C VAL A 162 10.43 11.95 -10.50
N PRO A 163 10.90 11.58 -11.69
CA PRO A 163 10.24 11.93 -12.93
C PRO A 163 8.81 11.39 -12.99
N HIS A 164 7.87 12.19 -13.51
CA HIS A 164 6.46 11.80 -13.61
C HIS A 164 6.22 10.49 -14.35
N TRP A 165 7.06 10.16 -15.34
CA TRP A 165 6.93 8.91 -16.08
C TRP A 165 7.22 7.67 -15.21
N ILE A 166 8.10 7.78 -14.22
CA ILE A 166 8.37 6.69 -13.25
C ILE A 166 7.15 6.50 -12.35
N ILE A 167 6.56 7.60 -11.85
CA ILE A 167 5.33 7.55 -11.06
C ILE A 167 4.20 6.90 -11.87
N ASN A 168 4.04 7.30 -13.13
CA ASN A 168 3.03 6.72 -14.01
C ASN A 168 3.28 5.23 -14.30
N GLN A 169 4.53 4.81 -14.51
CA GLN A 169 4.88 3.39 -14.69
C GLN A 169 4.59 2.58 -13.42
N ALA A 170 4.92 3.11 -12.25
CA ALA A 170 4.62 2.48 -10.97
C ALA A 170 3.10 2.24 -10.87
N ASN A 171 2.30 3.26 -11.15
CA ASN A 171 0.85 3.19 -11.09
C ASN A 171 0.25 2.18 -12.07
N GLN A 172 0.76 2.13 -13.30
CA GLN A 172 0.19 1.31 -14.36
C GLN A 172 0.66 -0.15 -14.33
N ARG A 173 1.85 -0.42 -13.82
CA ARG A 173 2.46 -1.75 -13.86
C ARG A 173 2.47 -2.45 -12.52
N TYR A 174 2.84 -1.75 -11.44
CA TYR A 174 3.09 -2.41 -10.15
C TYR A 174 1.82 -2.59 -9.32
N LEU A 175 0.86 -1.67 -9.37
CA LEU A 175 -0.38 -1.82 -8.62
C LEU A 175 -1.21 -3.04 -9.05
N PRO A 176 -1.47 -3.29 -10.35
CA PRO A 176 -2.13 -4.52 -10.77
C PRO A 176 -1.39 -5.76 -10.27
N GLN A 177 -0.09 -5.83 -10.48
CA GLN A 177 0.71 -6.97 -10.06
C GLN A 177 0.68 -7.20 -8.55
N MET A 178 0.69 -6.11 -7.76
CA MET A 178 0.65 -6.20 -6.30
C MET A 178 -0.68 -6.80 -5.79
N LEU A 179 -1.82 -6.48 -6.44
CA LEU A 179 -3.10 -7.09 -6.10
C LEU A 179 -3.17 -8.58 -6.50
N GLU A 180 -2.60 -8.93 -7.63
CA GLU A 180 -2.50 -10.33 -8.07
C GLU A 180 -1.54 -11.14 -7.18
N ASP A 181 -0.44 -10.55 -6.76
CA ASP A 181 0.54 -11.18 -5.87
C ASP A 181 -0.10 -11.53 -4.51
N ILE A 182 -0.81 -10.59 -3.88
CA ILE A 182 -1.47 -10.84 -2.58
C ILE A 182 -2.58 -11.88 -2.70
N GLU A 183 -3.36 -11.85 -3.77
CA GLU A 183 -4.37 -12.87 -4.06
C GLU A 183 -3.73 -14.26 -4.21
N SER A 184 -2.67 -14.35 -5.01
CA SER A 184 -1.92 -15.60 -5.21
C SER A 184 -1.34 -16.14 -3.92
N PHE A 185 -0.76 -15.26 -3.08
CA PHE A 185 -0.22 -15.66 -1.77
C PHE A 185 -1.32 -16.15 -0.82
N ALA A 186 -2.43 -15.44 -0.73
CA ALA A 186 -3.57 -15.78 0.14
C ALA A 186 -4.26 -17.08 -0.31
N GLY A 187 -4.29 -17.36 -1.61
CA GLY A 187 -4.88 -18.58 -2.17
C GLY A 187 -4.07 -19.86 -1.93
N LYS A 188 -2.75 -19.74 -1.66
CA LYS A 188 -1.86 -20.89 -1.38
C LYS A 188 -1.93 -21.37 0.07
N LYS A 189 -2.51 -20.60 0.96
CA LYS A 189 -2.72 -20.92 2.37
C LYS A 189 -4.16 -21.40 2.60
#